data_8568e121db517f2abd6379fb0f6e386f
#
_entry.id   8568e121db517f2abd6379fb0f6e386f
#
_cell.length_a   1.000
_cell.length_b   1.000
_cell.length_c   1.000
_cell.angle_alpha   90.00
_cell.angle_beta   90.00
_cell.angle_gamma   90.00
#
_symmetry.space_group_name_H-M   'P 1'
#
loop_
_entity.id
_entity.type
_entity.pdbx_description
1 polymer ?
#
loop_
_entity_poly.entity_id
_entity_poly.type
_entity_poly.pdbx_seq_one_letter_code
_entity_poly.pdbx_strand_id
1 'polypeptide(L)'
;QRQMCIRDSGDVEQLTNVPILGELPLCGHKSSDKGTIVVRENKNDMMEETFRGLRTNLLFMLRKDQKVILFSSTQPGEGKSFVTGNLAVSLAYLGKKVVVVGMDIRKPGLNKVFDLSKRQEGISNYLMDPEDKDLFDLVQPSGISPNLDILLGGTIPPNPTELVARDTLEKAIEQLKSRYDYVLLDTAPIGMVTDTAIISRVADMCVYVCRADVTPKAAFCYINVLRDEHKFDKLAVVI
;
A
#
# COMPACT_ATOMS: atom_id res chain seq x y z
N GLN A 1 -17.02 14.37 18.69
CA GLN A 1 -15.96 13.59 18.00
C GLN A 1 -16.11 13.64 16.47
N ARG A 2 -17.33 13.52 15.89
CA ARG A 2 -17.55 13.56 14.42
C ARG A 2 -17.11 14.87 13.74
N GLN A 3 -17.12 16.01 14.43
CA GLN A 3 -16.69 17.30 13.87
C GLN A 3 -15.16 17.43 13.73
N MET A 4 -14.37 16.53 14.32
CA MET A 4 -12.92 16.54 14.28
C MET A 4 -12.34 15.61 13.19
N CYS A 5 -13.16 14.82 12.51
CA CYS A 5 -12.76 13.95 11.42
C CYS A 5 -13.15 14.54 10.06
N ILE A 6 -12.46 14.13 9.00
CA ILE A 6 -12.86 14.44 7.62
C ILE A 6 -14.16 13.71 7.27
N ARG A 7 -14.96 14.27 6.37
CA ARG A 7 -16.23 13.69 5.88
C ARG A 7 -16.20 13.36 4.40
N ASP A 8 -15.50 14.17 3.64
CA ASP A 8 -15.46 14.11 2.16
C ASP A 8 -14.18 14.78 1.62
N SER A 9 -14.01 14.78 0.30
CA SER A 9 -12.92 15.46 -0.39
C SER A 9 -12.91 16.95 -0.16
N GLY A 10 -14.07 17.59 -0.02
CA GLY A 10 -14.15 19.02 0.28
C GLY A 10 -13.49 19.41 1.61
N ASP A 11 -13.65 18.57 2.63
CA ASP A 11 -12.90 18.75 3.89
C ASP A 11 -11.38 18.62 3.69
N VAL A 12 -10.94 17.67 2.85
CA VAL A 12 -9.52 17.44 2.55
C VAL A 12 -8.90 18.58 1.75
N GLU A 13 -9.59 19.08 0.73
CA GLU A 13 -9.12 20.21 -0.10
C GLU A 13 -8.92 21.50 0.72
N GLN A 14 -9.66 21.69 1.80
CA GLN A 14 -9.48 22.81 2.72
C GLN A 14 -8.26 22.63 3.66
N LEU A 15 -7.79 21.39 3.86
CA LEU A 15 -6.74 21.05 4.82
C LEU A 15 -5.36 20.86 4.18
N THR A 16 -5.32 20.56 2.89
CA THR A 16 -4.07 20.30 2.16
C THR A 16 -4.18 20.60 0.68
N ASN A 17 -3.03 20.90 0.06
CA ASN A 17 -2.87 20.99 -1.40
C ASN A 17 -2.33 19.69 -2.02
N VAL A 18 -2.23 18.61 -1.23
CA VAL A 18 -1.85 17.29 -1.75
C VAL A 18 -2.97 16.78 -2.67
N PRO A 19 -2.64 16.33 -3.90
CA PRO A 19 -3.66 15.89 -4.83
C PRO A 19 -4.44 14.68 -4.31
N ILE A 20 -5.74 14.69 -4.56
CA ILE A 20 -6.65 13.57 -4.26
C ILE A 20 -6.69 12.68 -5.50
N LEU A 21 -6.25 11.41 -5.35
CA LEU A 21 -6.33 10.41 -6.43
C LEU A 21 -7.76 10.00 -6.72
N GLY A 22 -8.61 9.99 -5.70
CA GLY A 22 -10.02 9.68 -5.81
C GLY A 22 -10.65 9.33 -4.48
N GLU A 23 -11.96 9.14 -4.53
CA GLU A 23 -12.81 8.76 -3.40
C GLU A 23 -13.38 7.37 -3.63
N LEU A 24 -13.32 6.54 -2.59
CA LEU A 24 -13.91 5.21 -2.62
C LEU A 24 -15.27 5.23 -1.92
N PRO A 25 -16.33 4.72 -2.57
CA PRO A 25 -17.59 4.56 -1.89
C PRO A 25 -17.50 3.55 -0.75
N LEU A 26 -18.28 3.74 0.30
CA LEU A 26 -18.36 2.77 1.39
C LEU A 26 -18.85 1.43 0.83
N CYS A 27 -18.03 0.40 0.95
CA CYS A 27 -18.44 -0.96 0.65
C CYS A 27 -19.45 -1.43 1.69
N GLY A 28 -20.71 -1.61 1.28
CA GLY A 28 -21.76 -2.23 2.11
C GLY A 28 -21.61 -3.74 2.30
N HIS A 29 -20.51 -4.33 1.84
CA HIS A 29 -20.25 -5.75 2.04
C HIS A 29 -19.79 -6.00 3.48
N LYS A 30 -20.65 -6.72 4.22
CA LYS A 30 -20.19 -7.45 5.40
C LYS A 30 -19.01 -8.31 4.96
N SER A 31 -17.91 -8.26 5.70
CA SER A 31 -16.73 -9.10 5.49
C SER A 31 -17.20 -10.56 5.30
N SER A 32 -17.21 -11.02 4.06
CA SER A 32 -17.34 -12.47 3.81
C SER A 32 -16.00 -13.07 4.25
N ASP A 33 -16.01 -14.31 4.72
CA ASP A 33 -14.82 -15.07 5.14
C ASP A 33 -13.76 -15.24 4.03
N LYS A 34 -13.99 -14.67 2.85
CA LYS A 34 -13.16 -14.80 1.65
C LYS A 34 -12.57 -13.47 1.22
N GLY A 35 -11.45 -13.05 1.82
CA GLY A 35 -10.65 -11.92 1.36
C GLY A 35 -11.41 -10.60 1.19
N THR A 36 -10.70 -9.51 0.90
CA THR A 36 -11.30 -8.17 0.73
C THR A 36 -11.15 -7.62 -0.68
N ILE A 37 -10.78 -8.46 -1.65
CA ILE A 37 -10.66 -8.06 -3.05
C ILE A 37 -12.06 -7.97 -3.67
N VAL A 38 -12.42 -6.77 -4.10
CA VAL A 38 -13.71 -6.44 -4.73
C VAL A 38 -13.58 -6.17 -6.23
N VAL A 39 -12.39 -5.76 -6.69
CA VAL A 39 -12.10 -5.58 -8.12
C VAL A 39 -12.05 -6.94 -8.79
N ARG A 40 -12.86 -7.13 -9.84
CA ARG A 40 -12.95 -8.36 -10.60
C ARG A 40 -12.98 -8.07 -12.09
N GLU A 41 -12.35 -8.92 -12.89
CA GLU A 41 -12.33 -8.78 -14.34
C GLU A 41 -13.76 -8.77 -14.92
N ASN A 42 -14.06 -7.78 -15.76
CA ASN A 42 -15.31 -7.64 -16.51
C ASN A 42 -16.60 -7.45 -15.69
N LYS A 43 -16.52 -6.98 -14.45
CA LYS A 43 -17.72 -6.84 -13.63
C LYS A 43 -18.47 -5.51 -13.85
N ASN A 44 -17.80 -4.46 -14.32
CA ASN A 44 -18.35 -3.13 -14.61
C ASN A 44 -19.25 -2.56 -13.50
N ASP A 45 -18.95 -2.86 -12.25
CA ASP A 45 -19.64 -2.25 -11.12
C ASP A 45 -18.98 -0.91 -10.70
N MET A 46 -19.67 -0.15 -9.85
CA MET A 46 -19.20 1.16 -9.39
C MET A 46 -17.81 1.07 -8.74
N MET A 47 -17.53 0.01 -7.99
CA MET A 47 -16.26 -0.16 -7.29
C MET A 47 -15.11 -0.43 -8.28
N GLU A 48 -15.36 -1.27 -9.28
CA GLU A 48 -14.36 -1.53 -10.33
C GLU A 48 -14.04 -0.24 -11.10
N GLU A 49 -15.07 0.54 -11.47
CA GLU A 49 -14.88 1.81 -12.18
C GLU A 49 -14.11 2.82 -11.31
N THR A 50 -14.38 2.87 -10.01
CA THR A 50 -13.63 3.73 -9.08
C THR A 50 -12.15 3.33 -9.02
N PHE A 51 -11.83 2.04 -8.89
CA PHE A 51 -10.44 1.59 -8.91
C PHE A 51 -9.76 1.77 -10.27
N ARG A 52 -10.51 1.70 -11.37
CA ARG A 52 -10.02 2.04 -12.71
C ARG A 52 -9.64 3.52 -12.82
N GLY A 53 -10.47 4.40 -12.26
CA GLY A 53 -10.18 5.83 -12.13
C GLY A 53 -8.93 6.10 -11.26
N LEU A 54 -8.86 5.49 -10.07
CA LEU A 54 -7.69 5.59 -9.19
C LEU A 54 -6.40 5.14 -9.89
N ARG A 55 -6.43 4.00 -10.56
CA ARG A 55 -5.32 3.48 -11.35
C ARG A 55 -4.88 4.48 -12.42
N THR A 56 -5.83 5.03 -13.14
CA THR A 56 -5.55 6.00 -14.21
C THR A 56 -4.88 7.25 -13.64
N ASN A 57 -5.41 7.81 -12.56
CA ASN A 57 -4.82 8.98 -11.89
C ASN A 57 -3.43 8.69 -11.33
N LEU A 58 -3.24 7.51 -10.73
CA LEU A 58 -1.92 7.04 -10.26
C LEU A 58 -0.90 7.02 -11.39
N LEU A 59 -1.25 6.39 -12.52
CA LEU A 59 -0.37 6.24 -13.67
C LEU A 59 -0.03 7.60 -14.31
N PHE A 60 -0.94 8.56 -14.31
CA PHE A 60 -0.64 9.93 -14.76
C PHE A 60 0.36 10.67 -13.87
N MET A 61 0.36 10.37 -12.58
CA MET A 61 1.32 10.96 -11.64
C MET A 61 2.72 10.36 -11.74
N LEU A 62 2.83 9.07 -12.09
CA LEU A 62 4.11 8.34 -12.14
C LEU A 62 4.88 8.64 -13.44
N ARG A 63 6.19 8.85 -13.31
CA ARG A 63 7.11 8.80 -14.45
C ARG A 63 7.40 7.33 -14.81
N LYS A 64 7.89 7.12 -16.03
CA LYS A 64 8.15 5.77 -16.56
C LYS A 64 9.17 4.96 -15.74
N ASP A 65 10.09 5.64 -15.07
CA ASP A 65 11.13 5.04 -14.22
C ASP A 65 10.67 4.80 -12.77
N GLN A 66 9.53 5.37 -12.38
CA GLN A 66 8.95 5.26 -11.03
C GLN A 66 8.05 4.03 -10.93
N LYS A 67 8.40 3.11 -10.07
CA LYS A 67 7.74 1.80 -9.96
C LYS A 67 7.28 1.47 -8.54
N VAL A 68 7.83 2.12 -7.52
CA VAL A 68 7.61 1.75 -6.12
C VAL A 68 6.61 2.72 -5.48
N ILE A 69 5.44 2.19 -5.11
CA ILE A 69 4.36 2.95 -4.50
C ILE A 69 4.16 2.46 -3.07
N LEU A 70 4.33 3.35 -2.11
CA LEU A 70 4.11 3.09 -0.70
C LEU A 70 2.69 3.52 -0.31
N PHE A 71 1.98 2.65 0.38
CA PHE A 71 0.66 2.94 0.95
C PHE A 71 0.77 3.06 2.46
N SER A 72 0.30 4.16 2.99
CA SER A 72 0.25 4.39 4.43
C SER A 72 -1.05 5.08 4.85
N SER A 73 -1.23 5.28 6.14
CA SER A 73 -2.40 5.93 6.73
C SER A 73 -2.04 6.56 8.07
N THR A 74 -2.96 7.29 8.70
CA THR A 74 -2.74 7.87 10.03
C THR A 74 -2.78 6.80 11.12
N GLN A 75 -3.78 5.90 11.04
CA GLN A 75 -4.08 4.90 12.07
C GLN A 75 -4.60 3.60 11.45
N PRO A 76 -4.61 2.50 12.20
CA PRO A 76 -5.19 1.24 11.74
C PRO A 76 -6.68 1.38 11.41
N GLY A 77 -7.15 0.63 10.42
CA GLY A 77 -8.59 0.56 10.06
C GLY A 77 -9.04 1.62 9.06
N GLU A 78 -8.15 2.43 8.49
CA GLU A 78 -8.48 3.42 7.45
C GLU A 78 -8.60 2.81 6.04
N GLY A 79 -8.40 1.51 5.88
CA GLY A 79 -8.60 0.82 4.60
C GLY A 79 -7.35 0.69 3.73
N LYS A 80 -6.17 1.00 4.24
CA LYS A 80 -4.90 0.99 3.52
C LYS A 80 -4.65 -0.31 2.73
N SER A 81 -4.66 -1.47 3.40
CA SER A 81 -4.42 -2.77 2.74
C SER A 81 -5.53 -3.13 1.74
N PHE A 82 -6.77 -2.69 1.99
CA PHE A 82 -7.86 -2.82 1.03
C PHE A 82 -7.58 -2.03 -0.25
N VAL A 83 -7.18 -0.77 -0.13
CA VAL A 83 -6.82 0.09 -1.27
C VAL A 83 -5.63 -0.49 -2.02
N THR A 84 -4.57 -0.87 -1.31
CA THR A 84 -3.36 -1.46 -1.89
C THR A 84 -3.68 -2.71 -2.70
N GLY A 85 -4.43 -3.65 -2.13
CA GLY A 85 -4.75 -4.93 -2.77
C GLY A 85 -5.62 -4.75 -4.01
N ASN A 86 -6.68 -3.97 -3.92
CA ASN A 86 -7.61 -3.75 -5.04
C ASN A 86 -6.97 -2.93 -6.18
N LEU A 87 -6.13 -1.96 -5.86
CA LEU A 87 -5.40 -1.20 -6.87
C LEU A 87 -4.36 -2.08 -7.57
N ALA A 88 -3.69 -2.99 -6.85
CA ALA A 88 -2.79 -3.97 -7.43
C ALA A 88 -3.51 -4.90 -8.42
N VAL A 89 -4.70 -5.38 -8.08
CA VAL A 89 -5.54 -6.18 -8.98
C VAL A 89 -5.93 -5.37 -10.22
N SER A 90 -6.32 -4.11 -10.05
CA SER A 90 -6.66 -3.22 -11.17
C SER A 90 -5.48 -2.99 -12.12
N LEU A 91 -4.26 -2.83 -11.59
CA LEU A 91 -3.04 -2.71 -12.38
C LEU A 91 -2.72 -4.03 -13.13
N ALA A 92 -2.89 -5.16 -12.46
CA ALA A 92 -2.65 -6.49 -13.07
C ALA A 92 -3.61 -6.78 -14.23
N TYR A 93 -4.88 -6.36 -14.11
CA TYR A 93 -5.86 -6.48 -15.20
C TYR A 93 -5.56 -5.54 -16.40
N LEU A 94 -4.77 -4.49 -16.18
CA LEU A 94 -4.22 -3.68 -17.28
C LEU A 94 -3.04 -4.39 -18.01
N GLY A 95 -2.65 -5.58 -17.58
CA GLY A 95 -1.52 -6.33 -18.11
C GLY A 95 -0.17 -5.95 -17.50
N LYS A 96 -0.14 -5.19 -16.41
CA LYS A 96 1.10 -4.84 -15.70
C LYS A 96 1.50 -5.97 -14.76
N LYS A 97 2.79 -6.28 -14.71
CA LYS A 97 3.36 -7.19 -13.72
C LYS A 97 3.50 -6.46 -12.39
N VAL A 98 2.78 -6.92 -11.38
CA VAL A 98 2.67 -6.25 -10.09
C VAL A 98 3.03 -7.20 -8.96
N VAL A 99 3.77 -6.72 -7.97
CA VAL A 99 3.97 -7.40 -6.69
C VAL A 99 3.48 -6.50 -5.55
N VAL A 100 2.73 -7.08 -4.62
CA VAL A 100 2.39 -6.42 -3.35
C VAL A 100 3.26 -7.00 -2.25
N VAL A 101 3.94 -6.11 -1.52
CA VAL A 101 4.85 -6.47 -0.44
C VAL A 101 4.25 -6.04 0.90
N GLY A 102 4.10 -6.98 1.82
CA GLY A 102 3.62 -6.72 3.18
C GLY A 102 4.74 -6.14 4.05
N MET A 103 4.88 -4.82 4.05
CA MET A 103 5.90 -4.11 4.83
C MET A 103 5.45 -3.72 6.25
N ASP A 104 4.21 -4.02 6.65
CA ASP A 104 3.82 -4.00 8.06
C ASP A 104 4.30 -5.31 8.73
N ILE A 105 5.60 -5.37 9.01
CA ILE A 105 6.26 -6.54 9.62
C ILE A 105 5.99 -6.66 11.12
N ARG A 106 5.34 -5.65 11.74
CA ARG A 106 4.91 -5.69 13.15
C ARG A 106 3.57 -6.41 13.30
N LYS A 107 2.64 -6.17 12.37
CA LYS A 107 1.29 -6.75 12.34
C LYS A 107 0.96 -7.26 10.94
N PRO A 108 1.65 -8.30 10.47
CA PRO A 108 1.43 -8.82 9.11
C PRO A 108 -0.03 -9.25 8.92
N GLY A 109 -0.72 -8.67 7.96
CA GLY A 109 -2.14 -8.93 7.69
C GLY A 109 -2.50 -9.05 6.21
N LEU A 110 -1.54 -8.86 5.31
CA LEU A 110 -1.78 -8.84 3.86
C LEU A 110 -2.38 -10.17 3.35
N ASN A 111 -2.05 -11.30 3.98
CA ASN A 111 -2.62 -12.61 3.64
C ASN A 111 -4.16 -12.63 3.71
N LYS A 112 -4.76 -11.88 4.63
CA LYS A 112 -6.23 -11.80 4.78
C LYS A 112 -6.88 -11.06 3.62
N VAL A 113 -6.18 -10.10 3.02
CA VAL A 113 -6.69 -9.31 1.88
C VAL A 113 -6.90 -10.22 0.67
N PHE A 114 -5.95 -11.13 0.42
CA PHE A 114 -5.94 -12.03 -0.73
C PHE A 114 -6.47 -13.44 -0.45
N ASP A 115 -7.01 -13.68 0.74
CA ASP A 115 -7.46 -15.01 1.18
C ASP A 115 -6.37 -16.09 1.02
N LEU A 116 -5.14 -15.73 1.37
CA LEU A 116 -4.00 -16.62 1.32
C LEU A 116 -3.76 -17.28 2.69
N SER A 117 -3.29 -18.53 2.66
CA SER A 117 -2.80 -19.17 3.87
C SER A 117 -1.63 -18.38 4.46
N LYS A 118 -1.57 -18.29 5.78
CA LYS A 118 -0.50 -17.59 6.47
C LYS A 118 0.82 -18.34 6.24
N ARG A 119 1.64 -17.85 5.32
CA ARG A 119 2.99 -18.34 5.11
C ARG A 119 3.85 -17.89 6.30
N GLN A 120 4.70 -18.77 6.81
CA GLN A 120 5.57 -18.41 7.93
C GLN A 120 6.70 -17.48 7.52
N GLU A 121 7.18 -17.58 6.27
CA GLU A 121 8.28 -16.78 5.74
C GLU A 121 7.81 -15.73 4.73
N GLY A 122 8.53 -14.61 4.69
CA GLY A 122 8.27 -13.48 3.80
C GLY A 122 9.44 -12.49 3.80
N ILE A 123 9.14 -11.22 3.51
CA ILE A 123 10.17 -10.19 3.34
C ILE A 123 11.06 -10.04 4.59
N SER A 124 10.53 -10.12 5.81
CA SER A 124 11.31 -10.01 7.03
C SER A 124 12.38 -11.11 7.13
N ASN A 125 12.06 -12.31 6.69
CA ASN A 125 13.00 -13.44 6.69
C ASN A 125 14.13 -13.22 5.71
N TYR A 126 13.85 -12.69 4.51
CA TYR A 126 14.89 -12.28 3.57
C TYR A 126 15.77 -11.17 4.14
N LEU A 127 15.16 -10.14 4.75
CA LEU A 127 15.94 -9.03 5.33
C LEU A 127 16.84 -9.47 6.49
N MET A 128 16.45 -10.50 7.25
CA MET A 128 17.27 -11.06 8.33
C MET A 128 18.45 -11.87 7.81
N ASP A 129 18.26 -12.60 6.74
CA ASP A 129 19.20 -13.59 6.22
C ASP A 129 19.23 -13.61 4.67
N PRO A 130 19.79 -12.54 4.06
CA PRO A 130 19.78 -12.37 2.61
C PRO A 130 20.76 -13.28 1.87
N GLU A 131 21.72 -13.91 2.57
CA GLU A 131 22.71 -14.79 1.95
C GLU A 131 22.19 -16.22 1.78
N ASP A 132 21.34 -16.67 2.74
CA ASP A 132 20.78 -18.03 2.73
C ASP A 132 19.37 -18.11 2.12
N LYS A 133 18.76 -16.98 1.76
CA LYS A 133 17.40 -16.93 1.21
C LYS A 133 17.36 -16.25 -0.15
N ASP A 134 16.67 -16.89 -1.10
CA ASP A 134 16.31 -16.23 -2.35
C ASP A 134 14.99 -15.46 -2.15
N LEU A 135 15.00 -14.17 -2.51
CA LEU A 135 13.83 -13.30 -2.38
C LEU A 135 12.62 -13.85 -3.17
N PHE A 136 12.87 -14.40 -4.36
CA PHE A 136 11.81 -14.88 -5.26
C PHE A 136 11.20 -16.22 -4.83
N ASP A 137 11.89 -17.00 -4.01
CA ASP A 137 11.32 -18.22 -3.40
C ASP A 137 10.25 -17.87 -2.35
N LEU A 138 10.28 -16.64 -1.82
CA LEU A 138 9.32 -16.13 -0.85
C LEU A 138 8.10 -15.49 -1.50
N VAL A 139 8.19 -15.13 -2.78
CA VAL A 139 7.07 -14.59 -3.56
C VAL A 139 6.10 -15.71 -3.94
N GLN A 140 4.80 -15.43 -3.86
CA GLN A 140 3.77 -16.39 -4.23
C GLN A 140 2.73 -15.74 -5.16
N PRO A 141 2.10 -16.52 -6.06
CA PRO A 141 1.03 -16.02 -6.92
C PRO A 141 -0.18 -15.58 -6.06
N SER A 142 -0.86 -14.53 -6.49
CA SER A 142 -2.05 -14.02 -5.80
C SER A 142 -3.26 -14.97 -5.88
N GLY A 143 -3.30 -15.84 -6.87
CA GLY A 143 -4.48 -16.64 -7.20
C GLY A 143 -5.60 -15.87 -7.89
N ILE A 144 -5.41 -14.57 -8.18
CA ILE A 144 -6.42 -13.68 -8.80
C ILE A 144 -6.05 -13.36 -10.25
N SER A 145 -4.80 -13.05 -10.52
CA SER A 145 -4.28 -12.74 -11.85
C SER A 145 -2.88 -13.31 -12.01
N PRO A 146 -2.52 -13.84 -13.19
CA PRO A 146 -1.15 -14.29 -13.45
C PRO A 146 -0.12 -13.16 -13.43
N ASN A 147 -0.57 -11.90 -13.48
CA ASN A 147 0.26 -10.71 -13.43
C ASN A 147 0.41 -10.14 -12.01
N LEU A 148 -0.14 -10.79 -10.99
CA LEU A 148 -0.10 -10.31 -9.62
C LEU A 148 0.48 -11.36 -8.68
N ASP A 149 1.58 -11.00 -8.06
CA ASP A 149 2.26 -11.78 -7.04
C ASP A 149 2.25 -11.06 -5.68
N ILE A 150 2.40 -11.84 -4.61
CA ILE A 150 2.36 -11.36 -3.23
C ILE A 150 3.62 -11.82 -2.50
N LEU A 151 4.27 -10.87 -1.83
CA LEU A 151 5.35 -11.13 -0.87
C LEU A 151 4.86 -10.76 0.53
N LEU A 152 4.56 -11.75 1.35
CA LEU A 152 4.03 -11.53 2.69
C LEU A 152 5.09 -10.94 3.64
N GLY A 153 4.64 -10.39 4.77
CA GLY A 153 5.50 -9.77 5.77
C GLY A 153 6.48 -10.75 6.43
N GLY A 154 6.08 -12.02 6.56
CA GLY A 154 6.91 -13.05 7.15
C GLY A 154 6.82 -13.11 8.67
N THR A 155 7.88 -13.62 9.29
CA THR A 155 8.01 -13.74 10.74
C THR A 155 8.21 -12.36 11.37
N ILE A 156 7.53 -12.09 12.49
CA ILE A 156 7.70 -10.82 13.22
C ILE A 156 9.12 -10.78 13.80
N PRO A 157 9.96 -9.83 13.36
CA PRO A 157 11.33 -9.74 13.87
C PRO A 157 11.36 -9.08 15.26
N PRO A 158 12.40 -9.34 16.06
CA PRO A 158 12.55 -8.70 17.38
C PRO A 158 12.82 -7.19 17.26
N ASN A 159 13.52 -6.75 16.21
CA ASN A 159 13.92 -5.36 15.97
C ASN A 159 13.44 -4.89 14.58
N PRO A 160 12.15 -4.59 14.40
CA PRO A 160 11.59 -4.23 13.08
C PRO A 160 12.24 -2.98 12.48
N THR A 161 12.41 -1.94 13.28
CA THR A 161 12.96 -0.65 12.81
C THR A 161 14.38 -0.79 12.27
N GLU A 162 15.25 -1.46 13.02
CA GLU A 162 16.63 -1.70 12.62
C GLU A 162 16.73 -2.61 11.39
N LEU A 163 15.80 -3.56 11.28
CA LEU A 163 15.76 -4.47 10.14
C LEU A 163 15.44 -3.74 8.83
N VAL A 164 14.42 -2.88 8.82
CA VAL A 164 14.06 -2.11 7.63
C VAL A 164 15.04 -0.97 7.32
N ALA A 165 15.90 -0.60 8.26
CA ALA A 165 16.93 0.40 8.06
C ALA A 165 18.18 -0.14 7.33
N ARG A 166 18.31 -1.47 7.17
CA ARG A 166 19.47 -2.09 6.50
C ARG A 166 19.43 -1.85 4.99
N ASP A 167 20.61 -1.83 4.35
CA ASP A 167 20.76 -1.74 2.87
C ASP A 167 20.14 -2.96 2.14
N THR A 168 19.86 -4.03 2.87
CA THR A 168 19.20 -5.23 2.34
C THR A 168 17.81 -4.90 1.79
N LEU A 169 17.13 -3.88 2.37
CA LEU A 169 15.82 -3.44 1.85
C LEU A 169 15.95 -2.85 0.45
N GLU A 170 16.94 -1.96 0.21
CA GLU A 170 17.19 -1.38 -1.11
C GLU A 170 17.51 -2.48 -2.13
N LYS A 171 18.34 -3.46 -1.75
CA LYS A 171 18.69 -4.60 -2.61
C LYS A 171 17.45 -5.44 -2.96
N ALA A 172 16.56 -5.69 -1.99
CA ALA A 172 15.31 -6.40 -2.23
C ALA A 172 14.41 -5.65 -3.21
N ILE A 173 14.24 -4.34 -3.00
CA ILE A 173 13.40 -3.49 -3.87
C ILE A 173 13.97 -3.42 -5.29
N GLU A 174 15.29 -3.28 -5.47
CA GLU A 174 15.90 -3.28 -6.81
C GLU A 174 15.71 -4.63 -7.53
N GLN A 175 15.80 -5.76 -6.82
CA GLN A 175 15.48 -7.07 -7.39
C GLN A 175 14.02 -7.15 -7.84
N LEU A 176 13.07 -6.68 -7.03
CA LEU A 176 11.66 -6.65 -7.40
C LEU A 176 11.40 -5.75 -8.61
N LYS A 177 12.00 -4.55 -8.65
CA LYS A 177 11.90 -3.62 -9.80
C LYS A 177 12.40 -4.22 -11.11
N SER A 178 13.34 -5.16 -11.06
CA SER A 178 13.85 -5.84 -12.26
C SER A 178 12.85 -6.80 -12.88
N ARG A 179 11.90 -7.34 -12.10
CA ARG A 179 10.90 -8.33 -12.53
C ARG A 179 9.51 -7.77 -12.75
N TYR A 180 9.17 -6.72 -11.98
CA TYR A 180 7.83 -6.15 -11.96
C TYR A 180 7.78 -4.75 -12.56
N ASP A 181 6.64 -4.41 -13.13
CA ASP A 181 6.36 -3.06 -13.59
C ASP A 181 6.07 -2.14 -12.40
N TYR A 182 5.38 -2.67 -11.37
CA TYR A 182 5.05 -1.95 -10.15
C TYR A 182 5.27 -2.81 -8.91
N VAL A 183 5.80 -2.17 -7.86
CA VAL A 183 6.02 -2.73 -6.52
C VAL A 183 5.19 -1.90 -5.54
N LEU A 184 4.15 -2.49 -4.96
CA LEU A 184 3.26 -1.83 -4.01
C LEU A 184 3.63 -2.25 -2.59
N LEU A 185 3.98 -1.30 -1.74
CA LEU A 185 4.38 -1.53 -0.35
C LEU A 185 3.22 -1.23 0.59
N ASP A 186 2.63 -2.27 1.19
CA ASP A 186 1.61 -2.13 2.24
C ASP A 186 2.30 -1.99 3.60
N THR A 187 2.42 -0.76 4.11
CA THR A 187 3.19 -0.44 5.33
C THR A 187 2.30 -0.28 6.56
N ALA A 188 2.90 -0.17 7.74
CA ALA A 188 2.20 0.25 8.96
C ALA A 188 1.73 1.72 8.85
N PRO A 189 0.74 2.16 9.64
CA PRO A 189 0.35 3.57 9.69
C PRO A 189 1.52 4.47 10.08
N ILE A 190 1.85 5.45 9.23
CA ILE A 190 3.03 6.31 9.41
C ILE A 190 2.93 7.21 10.66
N GLY A 191 1.72 7.51 11.11
CA GLY A 191 1.50 8.26 12.35
C GLY A 191 1.82 7.49 13.63
N MET A 192 2.07 6.18 13.54
CA MET A 192 2.24 5.32 14.72
C MET A 192 3.64 4.75 14.89
N VAL A 193 4.37 4.54 13.79
CA VAL A 193 5.68 3.87 13.83
C VAL A 193 6.68 4.52 12.89
N THR A 194 7.95 4.51 13.29
CA THR A 194 9.07 5.07 12.53
C THR A 194 9.42 4.25 11.30
N ASP A 195 9.05 2.96 11.27
CA ASP A 195 9.41 2.01 10.20
C ASP A 195 8.99 2.52 8.83
N THR A 196 7.75 3.03 8.71
CA THR A 196 7.23 3.53 7.44
C THR A 196 8.00 4.76 6.95
N ALA A 197 8.43 5.64 7.86
CA ALA A 197 9.27 6.78 7.50
C ALA A 197 10.65 6.33 6.99
N ILE A 198 11.21 5.25 7.54
CA ILE A 198 12.47 4.66 7.08
C ILE A 198 12.27 3.97 5.72
N ILE A 199 11.18 3.22 5.55
CA ILE A 199 10.85 2.54 4.29
C ILE A 199 10.62 3.55 3.15
N SER A 200 10.20 4.79 3.45
CA SER A 200 9.94 5.81 2.44
C SER A 200 11.12 6.09 1.51
N ARG A 201 12.36 5.86 1.95
CA ARG A 201 13.58 6.07 1.14
C ARG A 201 13.64 5.22 -0.13
N VAL A 202 12.93 4.09 -0.17
CA VAL A 202 12.89 3.20 -1.34
C VAL A 202 11.65 3.43 -2.22
N ALA A 203 10.75 4.32 -1.83
CA ALA A 203 9.51 4.59 -2.53
C ALA A 203 9.61 5.81 -3.45
N ASP A 204 9.03 5.71 -4.64
CA ASP A 204 8.92 6.81 -5.60
C ASP A 204 7.70 7.68 -5.30
N MET A 205 6.65 7.11 -4.74
CA MET A 205 5.39 7.78 -4.43
C MET A 205 4.78 7.22 -3.16
N CYS A 206 4.11 8.08 -2.40
CA CYS A 206 3.25 7.68 -1.29
C CYS A 206 1.79 7.96 -1.62
N VAL A 207 0.94 6.95 -1.44
CA VAL A 207 -0.51 7.07 -1.40
C VAL A 207 -0.94 7.03 0.07
N TYR A 208 -1.46 8.15 0.54
CA TYR A 208 -1.93 8.29 1.91
C TYR A 208 -3.42 8.01 1.97
N VAL A 209 -3.80 6.93 2.63
CA VAL A 209 -5.19 6.50 2.72
C VAL A 209 -5.86 7.14 3.93
N CYS A 210 -6.93 7.87 3.67
CA CYS A 210 -7.79 8.48 4.68
C CYS A 210 -9.16 7.81 4.66
N ARG A 211 -9.89 7.90 5.74
CA ARG A 211 -11.25 7.37 5.83
C ARG A 211 -12.19 8.41 6.42
N ALA A 212 -13.27 8.69 5.70
CA ALA A 212 -14.35 9.55 6.17
C ALA A 212 -14.88 9.07 7.54
N ASP A 213 -15.20 10.00 8.42
CA ASP A 213 -15.64 9.79 9.82
C ASP A 213 -14.62 9.08 10.74
N VAL A 214 -13.40 8.78 10.26
CA VAL A 214 -12.34 8.07 11.02
C VAL A 214 -11.07 8.90 11.09
N THR A 215 -10.55 9.39 9.95
CA THR A 215 -9.30 10.16 9.91
C THR A 215 -9.50 11.54 10.54
N PRO A 216 -8.75 11.88 11.61
CA PRO A 216 -8.84 13.20 12.22
C PRO A 216 -8.35 14.31 11.28
N LYS A 217 -9.03 15.47 11.27
CA LYS A 217 -8.57 16.66 10.52
C LYS A 217 -7.14 17.07 10.91
N ALA A 218 -6.76 16.88 12.18
CA ALA A 218 -5.41 17.15 12.67
C ALA A 218 -4.32 16.29 12.01
N ALA A 219 -4.65 15.13 11.42
CA ALA A 219 -3.70 14.30 10.68
C ALA A 219 -3.10 15.03 9.46
N PHE A 220 -3.84 15.97 8.88
CA PHE A 220 -3.40 16.75 7.73
C PHE A 220 -2.25 17.72 8.05
N CYS A 221 -2.06 18.09 9.30
CA CYS A 221 -0.84 18.80 9.72
C CYS A 221 0.40 17.96 9.41
N TYR A 222 0.35 16.65 9.69
CA TYR A 222 1.45 15.74 9.41
C TYR A 222 1.61 15.45 7.91
N ILE A 223 0.50 15.25 7.19
CA ILE A 223 0.52 15.08 5.73
C ILE A 223 1.18 16.31 5.05
N ASN A 224 0.87 17.51 5.52
CA ASN A 224 1.49 18.75 5.03
C ASN A 224 2.99 18.80 5.35
N VAL A 225 3.42 18.33 6.53
CA VAL A 225 4.84 18.19 6.85
C VAL A 225 5.55 17.23 5.90
N LEU A 226 4.96 16.06 5.61
CA LEU A 226 5.52 15.11 4.65
C LEU A 226 5.70 15.72 3.25
N ARG A 227 4.72 16.53 2.82
CA ARG A 227 4.78 17.29 1.56
C ARG A 227 5.89 18.33 1.59
N ASP A 228 5.90 19.18 2.61
CA ASP A 228 6.78 20.37 2.69
C ASP A 228 8.25 19.97 2.91
N GLU A 229 8.50 18.87 3.61
CA GLU A 229 9.83 18.30 3.78
C GLU A 229 10.28 17.42 2.60
N HIS A 230 9.45 17.29 1.56
CA HIS A 230 9.74 16.46 0.39
C HIS A 230 10.18 15.04 0.75
N LYS A 231 9.47 14.43 1.74
CA LYS A 231 9.77 13.05 2.16
C LYS A 231 9.53 12.02 1.07
N PHE A 232 8.69 12.36 0.10
CA PHE A 232 8.41 11.58 -1.10
C PHE A 232 8.51 12.49 -2.31
N ASP A 233 9.00 11.96 -3.43
CA ASP A 233 8.95 12.67 -4.71
C ASP A 233 7.52 13.05 -5.08
N LYS A 234 6.58 12.17 -4.75
CA LYS A 234 5.15 12.33 -5.01
C LYS A 234 4.33 11.85 -3.83
N LEU A 235 3.33 12.64 -3.48
CA LEU A 235 2.38 12.33 -2.42
C LEU A 235 0.97 12.57 -2.95
N ALA A 236 0.06 11.65 -2.69
CA ALA A 236 -1.35 11.79 -3.01
C ALA A 236 -2.23 11.17 -1.92
N VAL A 237 -3.50 11.58 -1.86
CA VAL A 237 -4.49 11.11 -0.89
C VAL A 237 -5.56 10.29 -1.60
N VAL A 238 -6.02 9.22 -0.94
CA VAL A 238 -7.26 8.47 -1.27
C VAL A 238 -8.19 8.56 -0.07
N ILE A 239 -9.48 8.72 -0.31
CA ILE A 239 -10.51 8.86 0.72
C ILE A 239 -11.51 7.72 0.63
#